data_3158d8f3f49707110317f0a7a993d2b8
#
_entry.id   3158d8f3f49707110317f0a7a993d2b8
#
_cell.length_a   1.000
_cell.length_b   1.000
_cell.length_c   1.000
_cell.angle_alpha   90.00
_cell.angle_beta   90.00
_cell.angle_gamma   90.00
#
_symmetry.space_group_name_H-M   'P 1'
#
loop_
_entity.id
_entity.type
_entity.pdbx_description
1 polymer ?
#
loop_
_entity_poly.entity_id
_entity_poly.type
_entity_poly.pdbx_seq_one_letter_code
_entity_poly.pdbx_strand_id
1 'polypeptide(L)'
;MKLDIMGLQFDNVTMDEATARAEQILAGDRTCYAVTPNAEIAYEALHDEKLRALINGADLVLPDGAGVVLASKLLKTPLKQKVAGVDFADRLLSILEKTGGGLFLLGSKPGIAELAAQKMLEKHPKLHICGMNDGYFKDEAPIIEKINAARPDVLFVCLGAPKQELFMKDHLDALHVKLMIGLGGSLDSFAGTVKRAPKWMIRCNLEWLYRLIKEPKRFGRMLRLPKYLFAVLGRRIRG
;
A
#
# COMPACT_ATOMS: atom_id res chain seq x y z
N MET A 1 -6.32 -0.44 17.87
CA MET A 1 -5.36 -1.34 18.57
C MET A 1 -4.46 -1.98 17.52
N LYS A 2 -3.14 -1.96 17.71
CA LYS A 2 -2.18 -2.64 16.83
C LYS A 2 -1.88 -4.05 17.37
N LEU A 3 -1.57 -5.00 16.48
CA LEU A 3 -1.14 -6.36 16.79
C LEU A 3 0.27 -6.60 16.27
N ASP A 4 1.13 -7.16 17.10
CA ASP A 4 2.46 -7.60 16.69
C ASP A 4 2.38 -8.91 15.90
N ILE A 5 2.77 -8.85 14.63
CA ILE A 5 2.93 -10.03 13.79
C ILE A 5 4.37 -10.07 13.31
N MET A 6 5.19 -10.87 13.96
CA MET A 6 6.60 -11.02 13.64
C MET A 6 7.44 -9.72 13.71
N GLY A 7 7.12 -8.83 14.67
CA GLY A 7 7.80 -7.56 14.88
C GLY A 7 7.22 -6.38 14.07
N LEU A 8 6.21 -6.61 13.24
CA LEU A 8 5.43 -5.57 12.58
C LEU A 8 4.13 -5.29 13.34
N GLN A 9 3.84 -4.00 13.57
CA GLN A 9 2.68 -3.51 14.31
C GLN A 9 1.51 -3.23 13.36
N PHE A 10 0.74 -4.26 13.02
CA PHE A 10 -0.42 -4.11 12.14
C PHE A 10 -1.62 -3.51 12.86
N ASP A 11 -2.31 -2.60 12.21
CA ASP A 11 -3.61 -2.14 12.66
C ASP A 11 -4.67 -3.25 12.50
N ASN A 12 -5.30 -3.61 13.62
CA ASN A 12 -6.33 -4.65 13.64
C ASN A 12 -7.68 -4.05 13.25
N VAL A 13 -7.86 -3.83 11.96
CA VAL A 13 -9.01 -3.12 11.37
C VAL A 13 -9.68 -3.91 10.27
N THR A 14 -10.97 -3.66 10.08
CA THR A 14 -11.69 -4.01 8.85
C THR A 14 -11.43 -2.95 7.77
N MET A 15 -11.89 -3.21 6.54
CA MET A 15 -11.82 -2.21 5.47
C MET A 15 -12.58 -0.93 5.84
N ASP A 16 -13.75 -1.04 6.43
CA ASP A 16 -14.57 0.12 6.81
C ASP A 16 -13.92 0.90 7.97
N GLU A 17 -13.34 0.22 8.97
CA GLU A 17 -12.58 0.86 10.05
C GLU A 17 -11.30 1.56 9.52
N ALA A 18 -10.62 0.97 8.55
CA ALA A 18 -9.47 1.60 7.89
C ALA A 18 -9.90 2.85 7.10
N THR A 19 -11.03 2.75 6.39
CA THR A 19 -11.61 3.87 5.63
C THR A 19 -11.98 5.02 6.58
N ALA A 20 -12.67 4.75 7.68
CA ALA A 20 -13.02 5.76 8.67
C ALA A 20 -11.78 6.44 9.29
N ARG A 21 -10.69 5.70 9.51
CA ARG A 21 -9.42 6.31 9.95
C ARG A 21 -8.81 7.21 8.90
N ALA A 22 -8.88 6.84 7.63
CA ALA A 22 -8.42 7.69 6.54
C ALA A 22 -9.24 8.98 6.47
N GLU A 23 -10.55 8.93 6.63
CA GLU A 23 -11.43 10.10 6.70
C GLU A 23 -11.04 11.02 7.87
N GLN A 24 -10.71 10.46 9.04
CA GLN A 24 -10.21 11.24 10.18
C GLN A 24 -8.86 11.92 9.88
N ILE A 25 -7.94 11.22 9.21
CA ILE A 25 -6.66 11.80 8.77
C ILE A 25 -6.90 12.95 7.79
N LEU A 26 -7.78 12.75 6.81
CA LEU A 26 -8.10 13.76 5.80
C LEU A 26 -8.82 14.99 6.37
N ALA A 27 -9.50 14.85 7.49
CA ALA A 27 -10.13 15.97 8.21
C ALA A 27 -9.14 16.77 9.07
N GLY A 28 -7.94 16.24 9.30
CA GLY A 28 -6.86 16.92 10.06
C GLY A 28 -5.92 17.71 9.17
N ASP A 29 -4.93 18.34 9.82
CA ASP A 29 -3.92 19.18 9.14
C ASP A 29 -2.52 18.55 9.12
N ARG A 30 -2.33 17.43 9.82
CA ARG A 30 -1.03 16.75 9.90
C ARG A 30 -0.81 15.83 8.71
N THR A 31 0.39 15.85 8.13
CA THR A 31 0.83 14.85 7.18
C THR A 31 0.97 13.48 7.86
N CYS A 32 0.35 12.48 7.28
CA CYS A 32 0.37 11.09 7.73
C CYS A 32 0.79 10.17 6.60
N TYR A 33 1.36 9.01 6.93
CA TYR A 33 1.58 7.99 5.91
C TYR A 33 1.02 6.63 6.33
N ALA A 34 0.52 5.92 5.32
CA ALA A 34 -0.01 4.57 5.43
C ALA A 34 0.82 3.59 4.60
N VAL A 35 0.97 2.40 5.10
CA VAL A 35 1.68 1.31 4.43
C VAL A 35 0.83 0.05 4.36
N THR A 36 1.04 -0.75 3.32
CA THR A 36 0.26 -1.97 3.05
C THR A 36 1.18 -3.19 2.94
N PRO A 37 1.92 -3.55 4.03
CA PRO A 37 2.87 -4.65 3.97
C PRO A 37 2.17 -6.00 3.81
N ASN A 38 2.58 -6.73 2.77
CA ASN A 38 2.21 -8.12 2.54
C ASN A 38 3.26 -9.08 3.13
N ALA A 39 3.07 -10.39 2.98
CA ALA A 39 4.01 -11.39 3.50
C ALA A 39 5.43 -11.29 2.90
N GLU A 40 5.57 -10.78 1.68
CA GLU A 40 6.86 -10.55 1.04
C GLU A 40 7.63 -9.43 1.74
N ILE A 41 6.97 -8.29 1.95
CA ILE A 41 7.52 -7.13 2.68
C ILE A 41 7.73 -7.49 4.16
N ALA A 42 6.80 -8.22 4.77
CA ALA A 42 6.94 -8.69 6.14
C ALA A 42 8.14 -9.63 6.32
N TYR A 43 8.42 -10.50 5.35
CA TYR A 43 9.62 -11.35 5.37
C TYR A 43 10.90 -10.52 5.24
N GLU A 44 10.95 -9.52 4.38
CA GLU A 44 12.10 -8.59 4.27
C GLU A 44 12.35 -7.87 5.60
N ALA A 45 11.29 -7.35 6.22
CA ALA A 45 11.39 -6.64 7.50
C ALA A 45 11.86 -7.52 8.67
N LEU A 46 11.84 -8.86 8.56
CA LEU A 46 12.48 -9.74 9.55
C LEU A 46 14.00 -9.58 9.57
N HIS A 47 14.58 -9.23 8.41
CA HIS A 47 16.03 -9.16 8.20
C HIS A 47 16.52 -7.73 7.97
N ASP A 48 15.62 -6.75 7.89
CA ASP A 48 15.92 -5.34 7.67
C ASP A 48 15.25 -4.49 8.76
N GLU A 49 16.06 -4.07 9.75
CA GLU A 49 15.59 -3.23 10.87
C GLU A 49 15.13 -1.85 10.41
N LYS A 50 15.76 -1.30 9.38
CA LYS A 50 15.35 -0.02 8.79
C LYS A 50 13.94 -0.12 8.21
N LEU A 51 13.70 -1.12 7.36
CA LEU A 51 12.38 -1.33 6.78
C LEU A 51 11.33 -1.60 7.87
N ARG A 52 11.67 -2.39 8.88
CA ARG A 52 10.79 -2.63 10.03
C ARG A 52 10.44 -1.35 10.77
N ALA A 53 11.42 -0.48 11.02
CA ALA A 53 11.20 0.81 11.67
C ALA A 53 10.33 1.74 10.82
N LEU A 54 10.54 1.80 9.50
CA LEU A 54 9.74 2.57 8.56
C LEU A 54 8.26 2.14 8.57
N ILE A 55 8.03 0.82 8.54
CA ILE A 55 6.66 0.25 8.57
C ILE A 55 6.00 0.55 9.92
N ASN A 56 6.71 0.31 11.04
CA ASN A 56 6.15 0.51 12.38
C ASN A 56 5.92 1.99 12.72
N GLY A 57 6.65 2.89 12.09
CA GLY A 57 6.49 4.35 12.22
C GLY A 57 5.31 4.92 11.45
N ALA A 58 4.61 4.11 10.64
CA ALA A 58 3.45 4.56 9.88
C ALA A 58 2.23 4.80 10.78
N ASP A 59 1.42 5.81 10.42
CA ASP A 59 0.16 6.15 11.10
C ASP A 59 -0.88 5.04 10.89
N LEU A 60 -0.83 4.36 9.74
CA LEU A 60 -1.71 3.26 9.42
C LEU A 60 -0.93 2.12 8.74
N VAL A 61 -0.93 0.95 9.36
CA VAL A 61 -0.26 -0.26 8.86
C VAL A 61 -1.31 -1.30 8.51
N LEU A 62 -1.67 -1.38 7.23
CA LEU A 62 -2.76 -2.21 6.77
C LEU A 62 -2.29 -3.63 6.41
N PRO A 63 -2.97 -4.68 6.90
CA PRO A 63 -2.58 -6.06 6.60
C PRO A 63 -2.98 -6.45 5.17
N ASP A 64 -2.06 -6.29 4.22
CA ASP A 64 -2.29 -6.70 2.83
C ASP A 64 -1.86 -8.16 2.59
N GLY A 65 -2.71 -8.85 1.87
CA GLY A 65 -2.45 -10.22 1.46
C GLY A 65 -2.79 -11.30 2.49
N ALA A 66 -3.07 -12.49 1.95
CA ALA A 66 -3.48 -13.66 2.74
C ALA A 66 -2.40 -14.17 3.69
N GLY A 67 -1.12 -14.00 3.31
CA GLY A 67 0.01 -14.52 4.08
C GLY A 67 0.14 -13.87 5.47
N VAL A 68 -0.09 -12.56 5.57
CA VAL A 68 -0.06 -11.84 6.85
C VAL A 68 -1.23 -12.26 7.74
N VAL A 69 -2.43 -12.38 7.17
CA VAL A 69 -3.62 -12.85 7.91
C VAL A 69 -3.45 -14.29 8.38
N LEU A 70 -2.87 -15.16 7.55
CA LEU A 70 -2.57 -16.53 7.94
C LEU A 70 -1.53 -16.58 9.08
N ALA A 71 -0.47 -15.78 8.97
CA ALA A 71 0.55 -15.65 10.02
C ALA A 71 -0.06 -15.23 11.36
N SER A 72 -0.97 -14.25 11.37
CA SER A 72 -1.66 -13.78 12.57
C SER A 72 -2.48 -14.89 13.24
N LYS A 73 -3.17 -15.73 12.45
CA LYS A 73 -3.92 -16.88 12.96
C LYS A 73 -2.98 -17.96 13.54
N LEU A 74 -1.86 -18.24 12.86
CA LEU A 74 -0.85 -19.19 13.34
C LEU A 74 -0.23 -18.74 14.67
N LEU A 75 -0.04 -17.44 14.87
CA LEU A 75 0.46 -16.86 16.13
C LEU A 75 -0.62 -16.68 17.20
N LYS A 76 -1.86 -17.11 16.96
CA LYS A 76 -3.02 -16.95 17.87
C LYS A 76 -3.38 -15.49 18.19
N THR A 77 -2.96 -14.55 17.34
CA THR A 77 -3.30 -13.13 17.40
C THR A 77 -4.02 -12.71 16.10
N PRO A 78 -5.24 -13.22 15.83
CA PRO A 78 -5.88 -13.09 14.54
C PRO A 78 -6.22 -11.64 14.22
N LEU A 79 -5.82 -11.19 13.03
CA LEU A 79 -6.28 -9.94 12.43
C LEU A 79 -7.75 -10.07 11.99
N LYS A 80 -8.52 -9.01 12.16
CA LYS A 80 -9.96 -8.97 11.81
C LYS A 80 -10.20 -9.28 10.33
N GLN A 81 -9.40 -8.68 9.46
CA GLN A 81 -9.62 -8.76 8.02
C GLN A 81 -8.32 -8.53 7.24
N LYS A 82 -8.24 -9.08 6.03
CA LYS A 82 -7.29 -8.63 5.02
C LYS A 82 -7.77 -7.29 4.45
N VAL A 83 -6.91 -6.27 4.47
CA VAL A 83 -7.16 -4.97 3.86
C VAL A 83 -6.18 -4.80 2.71
N ALA A 84 -6.61 -5.15 1.49
CA ALA A 84 -5.76 -5.05 0.31
C ALA A 84 -5.55 -3.58 -0.08
N GLY A 85 -4.30 -3.17 -0.31
CA GLY A 85 -3.94 -1.78 -0.60
C GLY A 85 -4.69 -1.20 -1.80
N VAL A 86 -4.87 -1.98 -2.88
CA VAL A 86 -5.61 -1.53 -4.06
C VAL A 86 -7.12 -1.32 -3.79
N ASP A 87 -7.73 -2.14 -2.93
CA ASP A 87 -9.14 -1.99 -2.56
C ASP A 87 -9.32 -0.81 -1.59
N PHE A 88 -8.37 -0.59 -0.68
CA PHE A 88 -8.34 0.59 0.17
C PHE A 88 -8.13 1.88 -0.63
N ALA A 89 -7.24 1.85 -1.63
CA ALA A 89 -7.06 2.98 -2.56
C ALA A 89 -8.37 3.31 -3.30
N ASP A 90 -9.13 2.31 -3.76
CA ASP A 90 -10.43 2.52 -4.41
C ASP A 90 -11.46 3.19 -3.48
N ARG A 91 -11.42 2.88 -2.17
CA ARG A 91 -12.22 3.59 -1.15
C ARG A 91 -11.80 5.05 -1.01
N LEU A 92 -10.48 5.33 -1.02
CA LEU A 92 -9.98 6.70 -0.99
C LEU A 92 -10.41 7.51 -2.22
N LEU A 93 -10.41 6.91 -3.42
CA LEU A 93 -10.95 7.57 -4.62
C LEU A 93 -12.41 8.00 -4.42
N SER A 94 -13.23 7.13 -3.84
CA SER A 94 -14.64 7.43 -3.56
C SER A 94 -14.82 8.54 -2.51
N ILE A 95 -13.93 8.63 -1.52
CA ILE A 95 -13.93 9.73 -0.53
C ILE A 95 -13.56 11.04 -1.24
N LEU A 96 -12.45 11.05 -1.99
CA LEU A 96 -11.99 12.25 -2.70
C LEU A 96 -13.02 12.77 -3.72
N GLU A 97 -13.68 11.88 -4.44
CA GLU A 97 -14.75 12.26 -5.36
C GLU A 97 -15.92 12.96 -4.65
N LYS A 98 -16.26 12.54 -3.42
CA LYS A 98 -17.33 13.14 -2.61
C LYS A 98 -16.91 14.47 -1.98
N THR A 99 -15.66 14.57 -1.53
CA THR A 99 -15.15 15.73 -0.80
C THR A 99 -14.55 16.81 -1.71
N GLY A 100 -14.26 16.48 -2.98
CA GLY A 100 -13.56 17.36 -3.92
C GLY A 100 -12.05 17.44 -3.64
N GLY A 101 -11.50 16.54 -2.79
CA GLY A 101 -10.07 16.53 -2.44
C GLY A 101 -9.19 16.14 -3.62
N GLY A 102 -7.95 16.66 -3.63
CA GLY A 102 -6.96 16.42 -4.66
C GLY A 102 -6.20 15.11 -4.48
N LEU A 103 -5.97 14.40 -5.60
CA LEU A 103 -5.14 13.20 -5.67
C LEU A 103 -3.91 13.44 -6.52
N PHE A 104 -2.72 13.06 -6.02
CA PHE A 104 -1.51 13.00 -6.82
C PHE A 104 -1.05 11.54 -6.98
N LEU A 105 -0.65 11.16 -8.21
CA LEU A 105 -0.15 9.82 -8.53
C LEU A 105 1.36 9.87 -8.74
N LEU A 106 2.12 9.14 -7.90
CA LEU A 106 3.57 9.07 -8.01
C LEU A 106 4.02 7.62 -8.19
N GLY A 107 4.69 7.33 -9.28
CA GLY A 107 5.34 6.04 -9.46
C GLY A 107 4.97 5.30 -10.75
N SER A 108 5.34 4.01 -10.78
CA SER A 108 5.24 3.13 -11.94
C SER A 108 6.10 3.58 -13.12
N LYS A 109 5.94 2.97 -14.29
CA LYS A 109 6.66 3.32 -15.52
C LYS A 109 6.05 4.56 -16.16
N PRO A 110 6.82 5.31 -16.99
CA PRO A 110 6.28 6.40 -17.80
C PRO A 110 5.02 5.96 -18.57
N GLY A 111 3.99 6.80 -18.58
CA GLY A 111 2.71 6.56 -19.24
C GLY A 111 1.68 5.73 -18.42
N ILE A 112 2.12 5.06 -17.34
CA ILE A 112 1.21 4.23 -16.52
C ILE A 112 0.35 5.09 -15.59
N ALA A 113 0.92 6.15 -15.01
CA ALA A 113 0.16 7.06 -14.15
C ALA A 113 -0.96 7.76 -14.92
N GLU A 114 -0.69 8.18 -16.17
CA GLU A 114 -1.65 8.79 -17.08
C GLU A 114 -2.78 7.83 -17.44
N LEU A 115 -2.44 6.58 -17.77
CA LEU A 115 -3.43 5.56 -18.10
C LEU A 115 -4.26 5.20 -16.87
N ALA A 116 -3.64 5.09 -15.69
CA ALA A 116 -4.34 4.87 -14.42
C ALA A 116 -5.31 6.01 -14.11
N ALA A 117 -4.87 7.27 -14.28
CA ALA A 117 -5.69 8.46 -14.10
C ALA A 117 -6.93 8.43 -15.02
N GLN A 118 -6.74 8.13 -16.31
CA GLN A 118 -7.85 7.99 -17.25
C GLN A 118 -8.87 6.95 -16.77
N LYS A 119 -8.40 5.76 -16.35
CA LYS A 119 -9.28 4.68 -15.88
C LYS A 119 -9.96 5.00 -14.54
N MET A 120 -9.30 5.72 -13.65
CA MET A 120 -9.92 6.22 -12.42
C MET A 120 -11.03 7.21 -12.72
N LEU A 121 -10.83 8.14 -13.65
CA LEU A 121 -11.84 9.12 -14.07
C LEU A 121 -13.03 8.49 -14.83
N GLU A 122 -12.83 7.39 -15.56
CA GLU A 122 -13.95 6.62 -16.14
C GLU A 122 -14.90 6.09 -15.05
N LYS A 123 -14.36 5.71 -13.89
CA LYS A 123 -15.11 5.14 -12.76
C LYS A 123 -15.58 6.20 -11.76
N HIS A 124 -14.80 7.26 -11.59
CA HIS A 124 -15.00 8.37 -10.68
C HIS A 124 -14.93 9.71 -11.45
N PRO A 125 -15.98 10.08 -12.18
CA PRO A 125 -15.92 11.24 -13.10
C PRO A 125 -15.70 12.60 -12.43
N LYS A 126 -15.97 12.71 -11.12
CA LYS A 126 -15.78 13.93 -10.34
C LYS A 126 -14.48 13.93 -9.52
N LEU A 127 -13.64 12.89 -9.66
CA LEU A 127 -12.37 12.80 -8.96
C LEU A 127 -11.42 13.89 -9.48
N HIS A 128 -10.83 14.64 -8.55
CA HIS A 128 -9.84 15.66 -8.87
C HIS A 128 -8.41 15.06 -8.79
N ILE A 129 -7.83 14.69 -9.93
CA ILE A 129 -6.43 14.30 -10.04
C ILE A 129 -5.61 15.56 -10.33
N CYS A 130 -4.97 16.13 -9.30
CA CYS A 130 -4.25 17.40 -9.37
C CYS A 130 -2.83 17.29 -9.95
N GLY A 131 -2.29 16.08 -10.08
CA GLY A 131 -1.00 15.88 -10.70
C GLY A 131 -0.56 14.41 -10.71
N MET A 132 0.50 14.15 -11.47
CA MET A 132 1.11 12.84 -11.57
C MET A 132 2.57 12.91 -11.98
N ASN A 133 3.35 11.88 -11.62
CA ASN A 133 4.72 11.68 -12.07
C ASN A 133 5.05 10.18 -12.06
N ASP A 134 5.88 9.74 -13.01
CA ASP A 134 6.39 8.37 -13.00
C ASP A 134 7.42 8.14 -11.88
N GLY A 135 7.86 6.89 -11.69
CA GLY A 135 8.81 6.50 -10.64
C GLY A 135 10.28 6.51 -11.05
N TYR A 136 10.62 7.03 -12.23
CA TYR A 136 11.97 6.97 -12.83
C TYR A 136 12.72 8.30 -12.73
N PHE A 137 12.54 9.02 -11.65
CA PHE A 137 13.30 10.23 -11.34
C PHE A 137 14.61 9.91 -10.62
N LYS A 138 15.64 10.77 -10.83
CA LYS A 138 16.94 10.69 -10.17
C LYS A 138 17.03 11.63 -8.98
N ASP A 139 16.38 12.78 -9.09
CA ASP A 139 16.34 13.83 -8.08
C ASP A 139 14.91 13.93 -7.52
N GLU A 140 14.78 13.90 -6.20
CA GLU A 140 13.50 13.97 -5.51
C GLU A 140 13.02 15.41 -5.29
N ALA A 141 13.94 16.41 -5.26
CA ALA A 141 13.57 17.78 -4.98
C ALA A 141 12.56 18.38 -5.98
N PRO A 142 12.72 18.23 -7.31
CA PRO A 142 11.72 18.70 -8.26
C PRO A 142 10.36 17.98 -8.12
N ILE A 143 10.38 16.73 -7.66
CA ILE A 143 9.14 15.95 -7.45
C ILE A 143 8.39 16.49 -6.23
N ILE A 144 9.10 16.79 -5.14
CA ILE A 144 8.54 17.40 -3.93
C ILE A 144 7.90 18.75 -4.25
N GLU A 145 8.63 19.61 -5.00
CA GLU A 145 8.11 20.91 -5.45
C GLU A 145 6.84 20.74 -6.28
N LYS A 146 6.83 19.80 -7.23
CA LYS A 146 5.66 19.50 -8.08
C LYS A 146 4.46 19.04 -7.27
N ILE A 147 4.67 18.15 -6.28
CA ILE A 147 3.62 17.66 -5.40
C ILE A 147 3.07 18.83 -4.56
N ASN A 148 3.93 19.62 -3.95
CA ASN A 148 3.52 20.74 -3.10
C ASN A 148 2.80 21.84 -3.90
N ALA A 149 3.22 22.12 -5.13
CA ALA A 149 2.53 23.05 -6.03
C ALA A 149 1.12 22.56 -6.40
N ALA A 150 0.92 21.24 -6.55
CA ALA A 150 -0.36 20.63 -6.87
C ALA A 150 -1.32 20.57 -5.66
N ARG A 151 -0.82 20.71 -4.41
CA ARG A 151 -1.57 20.68 -3.14
C ARG A 151 -2.55 19.51 -3.02
N PRO A 152 -2.11 18.25 -3.16
CA PRO A 152 -2.99 17.10 -3.03
C PRO A 152 -3.38 16.87 -1.55
N ASP A 153 -4.61 16.38 -1.32
CA ASP A 153 -4.97 15.80 -0.02
C ASP A 153 -4.41 14.40 0.15
N VAL A 154 -4.35 13.62 -0.94
CA VAL A 154 -3.83 12.26 -0.96
C VAL A 154 -2.73 12.10 -2.01
N LEU A 155 -1.63 11.43 -1.62
CA LEU A 155 -0.54 11.02 -2.50
C LEU A 155 -0.47 9.49 -2.57
N PHE A 156 -0.72 8.92 -3.75
CA PHE A 156 -0.44 7.51 -4.00
C PHE A 156 1.03 7.33 -4.38
N VAL A 157 1.80 6.61 -3.54
CA VAL A 157 3.22 6.35 -3.75
C VAL A 157 3.39 4.91 -4.25
N CYS A 158 3.71 4.77 -5.52
CA CYS A 158 3.81 3.49 -6.23
C CYS A 158 5.25 3.23 -6.73
N LEU A 159 6.22 3.39 -5.84
CA LEU A 159 7.65 3.21 -6.12
C LEU A 159 8.16 1.80 -5.79
N GLY A 160 7.31 0.99 -5.13
CA GLY A 160 7.68 -0.32 -4.59
C GLY A 160 8.46 -0.23 -3.28
N ALA A 161 8.36 -1.29 -2.45
CA ALA A 161 9.11 -1.40 -1.20
C ALA A 161 10.59 -1.75 -1.48
N PRO A 162 11.55 -1.22 -0.70
CA PRO A 162 11.39 -0.26 0.40
C PRO A 162 11.39 1.22 -0.03
N LYS A 163 11.54 1.50 -1.35
CA LYS A 163 11.72 2.88 -1.85
C LYS A 163 10.54 3.79 -1.49
N GLN A 164 9.31 3.29 -1.55
CA GLN A 164 8.11 4.07 -1.22
C GLN A 164 8.02 4.41 0.28
N GLU A 165 8.37 3.48 1.15
CA GLU A 165 8.39 3.70 2.60
C GLU A 165 9.46 4.73 2.99
N LEU A 166 10.65 4.64 2.38
CA LEU A 166 11.72 5.62 2.54
C LEU A 166 11.25 7.01 2.08
N PHE A 167 10.75 7.13 0.85
CA PHE A 167 10.28 8.39 0.29
C PHE A 167 9.24 9.06 1.19
N MET A 168 8.23 8.31 1.64
CA MET A 168 7.19 8.86 2.51
C MET A 168 7.72 9.32 3.87
N LYS A 169 8.66 8.58 4.46
CA LYS A 169 9.25 8.91 5.76
C LYS A 169 10.21 10.08 5.67
N ASP A 170 11.10 10.08 4.66
CA ASP A 170 12.14 11.11 4.52
C ASP A 170 11.55 12.47 4.18
N HIS A 171 10.38 12.50 3.51
CA HIS A 171 9.70 13.72 3.11
C HIS A 171 8.42 14.03 3.89
N LEU A 172 8.23 13.39 5.06
CA LEU A 172 7.03 13.56 5.89
C LEU A 172 6.77 15.03 6.26
N ASP A 173 7.83 15.76 6.59
CA ASP A 173 7.76 17.18 7.01
C ASP A 173 7.87 18.15 5.82
N ALA A 174 8.36 17.69 4.66
CA ALA A 174 8.55 18.51 3.47
C ALA A 174 7.33 18.51 2.53
N LEU A 175 6.50 17.46 2.59
CA LEU A 175 5.33 17.31 1.75
C LEU A 175 4.07 17.85 2.44
N HIS A 176 3.37 18.74 1.75
CA HIS A 176 2.10 19.32 2.19
C HIS A 176 0.92 18.46 1.72
N VAL A 177 0.85 17.23 2.24
CA VAL A 177 -0.14 16.21 1.89
C VAL A 177 -0.75 15.66 3.16
N LYS A 178 -2.05 15.49 3.25
CA LYS A 178 -2.69 14.93 4.45
C LYS A 178 -2.42 13.44 4.62
N LEU A 179 -2.51 12.67 3.52
CA LEU A 179 -2.29 11.22 3.54
C LEU A 179 -1.44 10.76 2.37
N MET A 180 -0.27 10.23 2.67
CA MET A 180 0.54 9.47 1.72
C MET A 180 0.26 7.98 1.91
N ILE A 181 0.18 7.20 0.83
CA ILE A 181 -0.01 5.75 0.93
C ILE A 181 0.90 4.99 -0.03
N GLY A 182 1.66 4.03 0.53
CA GLY A 182 2.49 3.11 -0.22
C GLY A 182 1.66 1.97 -0.83
N LEU A 183 1.54 1.97 -2.15
CA LEU A 183 0.67 1.07 -2.90
C LEU A 183 1.40 0.14 -3.87
N GLY A 184 2.74 0.21 -3.95
CA GLY A 184 3.54 -0.65 -4.84
C GLY A 184 3.08 -0.59 -6.29
N GLY A 185 2.77 -1.74 -6.87
CA GLY A 185 2.33 -1.85 -8.26
C GLY A 185 0.82 -1.62 -8.49
N SER A 186 0.13 -0.88 -7.63
CA SER A 186 -1.33 -0.68 -7.78
C SER A 186 -1.70 0.22 -8.96
N LEU A 187 -0.82 1.16 -9.38
CA LEU A 187 -1.08 1.96 -10.59
C LEU A 187 -1.20 1.08 -11.84
N ASP A 188 -0.38 0.03 -11.97
CA ASP A 188 -0.48 -0.94 -13.06
C ASP A 188 -1.83 -1.67 -13.05
N SER A 189 -2.39 -1.93 -11.85
CA SER A 189 -3.73 -2.52 -11.71
C SER A 189 -4.83 -1.54 -12.08
N PHE A 190 -4.74 -0.27 -11.68
CA PHE A 190 -5.70 0.77 -12.08
C PHE A 190 -5.62 1.07 -13.58
N ALA A 191 -4.44 1.11 -14.15
CA ALA A 191 -4.22 1.26 -15.60
C ALA A 191 -4.73 0.05 -16.42
N GLY A 192 -5.00 -1.10 -15.76
CA GLY A 192 -5.42 -2.32 -16.43
C GLY A 192 -4.31 -3.06 -17.17
N THR A 193 -3.05 -2.61 -17.05
CA THR A 193 -1.87 -3.28 -17.62
C THR A 193 -1.55 -4.59 -16.90
N VAL A 194 -1.87 -4.65 -15.61
CA VAL A 194 -1.85 -5.88 -14.80
C VAL A 194 -3.28 -6.25 -14.41
N LYS A 195 -3.75 -7.39 -14.94
CA LYS A 195 -5.09 -7.88 -14.61
C LYS A 195 -5.13 -8.44 -13.19
N ARG A 196 -6.12 -8.02 -12.41
CA ARG A 196 -6.41 -8.64 -11.10
C ARG A 196 -6.90 -10.07 -11.28
N ALA A 197 -6.67 -10.89 -10.27
CA ALA A 197 -7.21 -12.24 -10.23
C ALA A 197 -8.75 -12.22 -10.29
N PRO A 198 -9.37 -13.25 -10.89
CA PRO A 198 -10.81 -13.43 -10.85
C PRO A 198 -11.35 -13.37 -9.42
N LYS A 199 -12.57 -12.84 -9.23
CA LYS A 199 -13.17 -12.64 -7.90
C LYS A 199 -13.16 -13.92 -7.04
N TRP A 200 -13.36 -15.10 -7.64
CA TRP A 200 -13.32 -16.36 -6.91
C TRP A 200 -11.90 -16.67 -6.37
N MET A 201 -10.84 -16.41 -7.14
CA MET A 201 -9.46 -16.58 -6.66
C MET A 201 -9.12 -15.60 -5.52
N ILE A 202 -9.59 -14.35 -5.62
CA ILE A 202 -9.42 -13.36 -4.55
C ILE A 202 -10.12 -13.85 -3.26
N ARG A 203 -11.35 -14.39 -3.38
CA ARG A 203 -12.11 -14.95 -2.24
C ARG A 203 -11.41 -16.17 -1.63
N CYS A 204 -10.77 -16.99 -2.45
CA CYS A 204 -9.97 -18.15 -2.01
C CYS A 204 -8.56 -17.76 -1.53
N ASN A 205 -8.20 -16.47 -1.50
CA ASN A 205 -6.85 -15.99 -1.16
C ASN A 205 -5.74 -16.50 -2.09
N LEU A 206 -6.07 -16.78 -3.36
CA LEU A 206 -5.16 -17.29 -4.40
C LEU A 206 -4.67 -16.20 -5.37
N GLU A 207 -4.84 -14.91 -5.04
CA GLU A 207 -4.38 -13.80 -5.88
C GLU A 207 -2.87 -13.85 -6.14
N TRP A 208 -2.08 -14.26 -5.15
CA TRP A 208 -0.64 -14.46 -5.29
C TRP A 208 -0.28 -15.52 -6.33
N LEU A 209 -1.05 -16.63 -6.39
CA LEU A 209 -0.86 -17.71 -7.38
C LEU A 209 -1.20 -17.23 -8.79
N TYR A 210 -2.28 -16.47 -8.94
CA TYR A 210 -2.65 -15.88 -10.22
C TYR A 210 -1.56 -14.95 -10.74
N ARG A 211 -1.01 -14.08 -9.87
CA ARG A 211 0.09 -13.17 -10.21
C ARG A 211 1.36 -13.94 -10.61
N LEU A 212 1.65 -15.05 -9.93
CA LEU A 212 2.79 -15.92 -10.29
C LEU A 212 2.63 -16.54 -11.68
N ILE A 213 1.44 -17.05 -12.00
CA ILE A 213 1.15 -17.64 -13.31
C ILE A 213 1.28 -16.58 -14.43
N LYS A 214 0.84 -15.35 -14.17
CA LYS A 214 0.89 -14.27 -15.17
C LYS A 214 2.28 -13.66 -15.31
N GLU A 215 3.06 -13.63 -14.24
CA GLU A 215 4.39 -13.05 -14.18
C GLU A 215 5.41 -14.03 -13.58
N PRO A 216 5.87 -15.06 -14.33
CA PRO A 216 6.81 -16.07 -13.80
C PRO A 216 8.13 -15.49 -13.27
N LYS A 217 8.55 -14.32 -13.76
CA LYS A 217 9.73 -13.60 -13.27
C LYS A 217 9.64 -13.23 -11.78
N ARG A 218 8.44 -13.23 -11.19
CA ARG A 218 8.21 -13.01 -9.75
C ARG A 218 8.45 -14.24 -8.88
N PHE A 219 8.80 -15.39 -9.46
CA PHE A 219 8.98 -16.63 -8.70
C PHE A 219 9.91 -16.47 -7.49
N GLY A 220 11.07 -15.83 -7.69
CA GLY A 220 12.03 -15.57 -6.60
C GLY A 220 11.44 -14.75 -5.45
N ARG A 221 10.61 -13.76 -5.76
CA ARG A 221 9.91 -12.95 -4.75
C ARG A 221 8.80 -13.75 -4.07
N MET A 222 8.08 -14.59 -4.80
CA MET A 222 7.00 -15.43 -4.27
C MET A 222 7.49 -16.50 -3.30
N LEU A 223 8.76 -16.95 -3.41
CA LEU A 223 9.38 -17.85 -2.43
C LEU A 223 9.50 -17.23 -1.02
N ARG A 224 9.36 -15.91 -0.89
CA ARG A 224 9.32 -15.24 0.41
C ARG A 224 8.07 -15.57 1.21
N LEU A 225 6.94 -15.85 0.55
CA LEU A 225 5.70 -16.24 1.23
C LEU A 225 5.86 -17.54 2.05
N PRO A 226 6.27 -18.68 1.47
CA PRO A 226 6.51 -19.89 2.27
C PRO A 226 7.62 -19.68 3.30
N LYS A 227 8.70 -18.96 2.98
CA LYS A 227 9.77 -18.66 3.96
C LYS A 227 9.24 -17.87 5.16
N TYR A 228 8.37 -16.88 4.91
CA TYR A 228 7.70 -16.12 5.98
C TYR A 228 6.85 -17.03 6.87
N LEU A 229 6.04 -17.90 6.28
CA LEU A 229 5.21 -18.84 7.04
C LEU A 229 6.04 -19.85 7.84
N PHE A 230 7.17 -20.33 7.30
CA PHE A 230 8.10 -21.17 8.07
C PHE A 230 8.74 -20.40 9.25
N ALA A 231 9.12 -19.14 9.07
CA ALA A 231 9.62 -18.31 10.17
C ALA A 231 8.55 -18.11 11.28
N VAL A 232 7.29 -17.89 10.88
CA VAL A 232 6.14 -17.81 11.81
C VAL A 232 5.96 -19.09 12.60
N LEU A 233 6.00 -20.26 11.93
CA LEU A 233 5.90 -21.56 12.60
C LEU A 233 7.06 -21.79 13.56
N GLY A 234 8.28 -21.43 13.16
CA GLY A 234 9.47 -21.53 14.04
C GLY A 234 9.34 -20.66 15.28
N ARG A 235 8.79 -19.43 15.18
CA ARG A 235 8.53 -18.59 16.35
C ARG A 235 7.47 -19.17 17.27
N ARG A 236 6.38 -19.73 16.69
CA ARG A 236 5.32 -20.37 17.47
C ARG A 236 5.79 -21.57 18.30
N ILE A 237 6.77 -22.34 17.80
CA ILE A 237 7.28 -23.51 18.49
C ILE A 237 8.23 -23.11 19.65
N ARG A 238 8.88 -21.95 19.53
CA ARG A 238 9.87 -21.46 20.52
C ARG A 238 9.26 -20.62 21.65
N GLY A 239 8.07 -20.10 21.46
CA GLY A 239 7.32 -19.27 22.45
C GLY A 239 5.99 -19.83 22.81
#